data_a35ec0c63faa557bf957bbb8009536e5
#
_entry.id   a35ec0c63faa557bf957bbb8009536e5
#
_cell.length_a   1.000
_cell.length_b   1.000
_cell.length_c   1.000
_cell.angle_alpha   90.00
_cell.angle_beta   90.00
_cell.angle_gamma   90.00
#
_symmetry.space_group_name_H-M   'P 1'
#
loop_
_entity.id
_entity.type
_entity.pdbx_description
1 polymer ?
#
loop_
_entity_poly.entity_id
_entity_poly.type
_entity_poly.pdbx_seq_one_letter_code
_entity_poly.pdbx_strand_id
1 'polypeptide(L)'
;MTEPFLWPEHFHLLKRIASQKPVIHCITNYVTARDVANLLLAAGASPIMADHEGEVEEITRISQALVLNLGNFKDSSLPAMMKAGKMAVSLGRPIVLDPVGVGASSLRMEAALKLLRETNCTAIRGNVSEIMALADRLLLKEEPLSLGEKGVDAGEGTDWSREGSCCGLAQSKCFMRAGNLALATNTIVIMTGPKDLVTDGRRFCLAENGCPMMSRMTGSGCMLNGIAAAALSVSEPHFYFEAALYGVCAVGICGETAWKKTQASGGGCGAFAMYFMDAMSQLTDETAASSSRVVPLSAASLSAAPSSAASSSAASSQTQRPQLDLRLYAVTDRSWTGGKTLKEQLEEALKAGITMVQLREKELDEEAFLKEALEIKELTDRYHVPLIINDNLNVTMACKAAGIHLGQQDLDPREARRILGPGKIIGVTAKTVSQAQAAQAAGADYLGSGAVFGSSTKKDAVPMTMEQLAAITASVSIPVVAIGGITPGNVHLLDGTGVAGAAVVSGIFAAPDITEAVKKLRETIDAIRSH
;
A
#
# COMPACT_ATOMS: atom_id res chain seq x y z
N MET A 1 3.98 15.74 -21.11
CA MET A 1 3.98 16.78 -20.06
C MET A 1 2.82 16.42 -19.15
N THR A 2 3.08 16.06 -17.89
CA THR A 2 2.03 15.83 -16.88
C THR A 2 1.38 17.18 -16.58
N GLU A 3 0.05 17.22 -16.54
CA GLU A 3 -0.67 18.44 -16.13
C GLU A 3 -0.19 18.89 -14.75
N PRO A 4 0.01 20.19 -14.50
CA PRO A 4 0.42 20.69 -13.21
C PRO A 4 -0.62 20.33 -12.16
N PHE A 5 -0.18 19.97 -10.95
CA PHE A 5 -1.07 19.74 -9.82
C PHE A 5 -1.79 21.05 -9.49
N LEU A 6 -3.11 21.03 -9.58
CA LEU A 6 -3.92 22.21 -9.29
C LEU A 6 -4.29 22.22 -7.80
N TRP A 7 -3.76 23.20 -7.09
CA TRP A 7 -4.23 23.47 -5.72
C TRP A 7 -5.67 23.99 -5.77
N PRO A 8 -6.53 23.62 -4.81
CA PRO A 8 -7.87 24.20 -4.72
C PRO A 8 -7.81 25.73 -4.69
N GLU A 9 -8.67 26.43 -5.45
CA GLU A 9 -8.64 27.90 -5.57
C GLU A 9 -8.66 28.68 -4.25
N HIS A 10 -9.25 28.08 -3.20
CA HIS A 10 -9.36 28.66 -1.86
C HIS A 10 -8.24 28.22 -0.91
N PHE A 11 -7.17 27.58 -1.42
CA PHE A 11 -6.12 26.94 -0.61
C PHE A 11 -5.03 27.94 -0.25
N HIS A 12 -5.39 28.95 0.56
CA HIS A 12 -4.49 29.97 1.07
C HIS A 12 -4.00 29.62 2.49
N LEU A 13 -3.22 28.56 2.64
CA LEU A 13 -2.89 27.99 3.95
C LEU A 13 -1.92 28.88 4.74
N LEU A 14 -0.89 29.46 4.11
CA LEU A 14 0.04 30.36 4.80
C LEU A 14 -0.67 31.62 5.28
N LYS A 15 -1.53 32.20 4.46
CA LYS A 15 -2.35 33.34 4.85
C LYS A 15 -3.30 33.00 6.00
N ARG A 16 -3.89 31.80 5.99
CA ARG A 16 -4.74 31.32 7.09
C ARG A 16 -3.93 31.09 8.37
N ILE A 17 -2.75 30.46 8.28
CA ILE A 17 -1.84 30.29 9.42
C ILE A 17 -1.48 31.66 10.01
N ALA A 18 -1.03 32.60 9.20
CA ALA A 18 -0.63 33.93 9.66
C ALA A 18 -1.79 34.73 10.27
N SER A 19 -3.02 34.60 9.74
CA SER A 19 -4.20 35.31 10.26
C SER A 19 -4.80 34.68 11.52
N GLN A 20 -4.85 33.32 11.58
CA GLN A 20 -5.45 32.59 12.69
C GLN A 20 -4.48 32.32 13.83
N LYS A 21 -3.16 32.38 13.55
CA LYS A 21 -2.07 32.13 14.51
C LYS A 21 -2.28 30.87 15.35
N PRO A 22 -2.52 29.69 14.70
CA PRO A 22 -2.88 28.48 15.43
C PRO A 22 -1.79 28.11 16.44
N VAL A 23 -2.21 27.72 17.63
CA VAL A 23 -1.31 27.17 18.65
C VAL A 23 -1.00 25.72 18.29
N ILE A 24 0.28 25.41 18.14
CA ILE A 24 0.76 24.06 17.81
C ILE A 24 1.50 23.51 19.03
N HIS A 25 0.90 22.50 19.66
CA HIS A 25 1.55 21.80 20.77
C HIS A 25 2.54 20.79 20.22
N CYS A 26 3.81 20.91 20.59
CA CYS A 26 4.90 20.06 20.12
C CYS A 26 5.56 19.33 21.29
N ILE A 27 5.29 18.04 21.44
CA ILE A 27 6.11 17.13 22.24
C ILE A 27 7.18 16.61 21.29
N THR A 28 8.33 17.29 21.25
CA THR A 28 9.35 17.09 20.21
C THR A 28 10.75 16.88 20.80
N ASN A 29 11.69 16.58 19.92
CA ASN A 29 13.10 16.36 20.26
C ASN A 29 13.77 17.65 20.78
N TYR A 30 14.39 17.60 21.94
CA TYR A 30 15.10 18.76 22.53
C TYR A 30 16.20 19.34 21.65
N VAL A 31 16.86 18.50 20.84
CA VAL A 31 17.93 18.96 19.94
C VAL A 31 17.38 19.92 18.88
N THR A 32 16.11 19.77 18.50
CA THR A 32 15.48 20.51 17.40
C THR A 32 14.32 21.40 17.85
N ALA A 33 13.94 21.37 19.12
CA ALA A 33 12.79 22.11 19.64
C ALA A 33 12.83 23.62 19.32
N ARG A 34 14.02 24.25 19.46
CA ARG A 34 14.22 25.65 19.11
C ARG A 34 13.97 25.93 17.63
N ASP A 35 14.46 25.07 16.74
CA ASP A 35 14.35 25.28 15.31
C ASP A 35 12.92 25.04 14.83
N VAL A 36 12.23 24.05 15.40
CA VAL A 36 10.79 23.82 15.16
C VAL A 36 9.98 25.04 15.60
N ALA A 37 10.25 25.57 16.81
CA ALA A 37 9.56 26.76 17.32
C ALA A 37 9.79 27.99 16.41
N ASN A 38 11.05 28.23 16.02
CA ASN A 38 11.39 29.36 15.16
C ASN A 38 10.75 29.25 13.77
N LEU A 39 10.70 28.04 13.17
CA LEU A 39 10.07 27.88 11.87
C LEU A 39 8.55 28.07 11.94
N LEU A 40 7.89 27.58 12.99
CA LEU A 40 6.47 27.82 13.23
C LEU A 40 6.16 29.32 13.40
N LEU A 41 6.99 30.04 14.16
CA LEU A 41 6.88 31.51 14.31
C LEU A 41 7.10 32.22 12.96
N ALA A 42 8.08 31.77 12.16
CA ALA A 42 8.34 32.31 10.84
C ALA A 42 7.15 32.11 9.88
N ALA A 43 6.43 30.99 10.00
CA ALA A 43 5.21 30.71 9.26
C ALA A 43 3.96 31.45 9.80
N GLY A 44 4.06 32.11 10.95
CA GLY A 44 2.96 32.85 11.60
C GLY A 44 2.12 32.04 12.58
N ALA A 45 2.51 30.80 12.91
CA ALA A 45 1.87 29.97 13.94
C ALA A 45 2.46 30.26 15.34
N SER A 46 1.83 29.72 16.39
CA SER A 46 2.22 29.89 17.79
C SER A 46 2.64 28.55 18.40
N PRO A 47 3.94 28.22 18.50
CA PRO A 47 4.39 26.96 19.08
C PRO A 47 4.36 26.95 20.61
N ILE A 48 4.01 25.79 21.22
CA ILE A 48 4.21 25.48 22.63
C ILE A 48 4.96 24.17 22.75
N MET A 49 6.13 24.20 23.43
CA MET A 49 7.01 23.03 23.63
C MET A 49 6.83 22.49 25.05
N ALA A 50 5.69 21.89 25.35
CA ALA A 50 5.37 21.33 26.66
C ALA A 50 5.39 19.79 26.59
N ASP A 51 6.10 19.14 27.51
CA ASP A 51 6.24 17.67 27.55
C ASP A 51 6.04 17.07 28.94
N HIS A 52 5.71 17.89 29.94
CA HIS A 52 5.47 17.42 31.29
C HIS A 52 4.08 16.79 31.41
N GLU A 53 3.99 15.56 31.91
CA GLU A 53 2.77 14.78 32.02
C GLU A 53 1.62 15.49 32.78
N GLY A 54 1.96 16.38 33.71
CA GLY A 54 1.00 17.12 34.53
C GLY A 54 0.33 18.29 33.80
N GLU A 55 0.86 18.76 32.65
CA GLU A 55 0.33 19.94 31.95
C GLU A 55 -0.12 19.68 30.52
N VAL A 56 0.33 18.58 29.89
CA VAL A 56 0.11 18.33 28.45
C VAL A 56 -1.36 18.31 28.04
N GLU A 57 -2.28 17.93 28.91
CA GLU A 57 -3.72 17.94 28.61
C GLU A 57 -4.27 19.37 28.54
N GLU A 58 -3.82 20.25 29.45
CA GLU A 58 -4.22 21.67 29.47
C GLU A 58 -3.67 22.39 28.24
N ILE A 59 -2.40 22.16 27.91
CA ILE A 59 -1.75 22.75 26.74
C ILE A 59 -2.39 22.23 25.44
N THR A 60 -2.68 20.95 25.33
CA THR A 60 -3.37 20.39 24.15
C THR A 60 -4.77 20.99 24.00
N ARG A 61 -5.47 21.25 25.12
CA ARG A 61 -6.82 21.83 25.10
C ARG A 61 -6.88 23.19 24.42
N ILE A 62 -5.87 24.02 24.60
CA ILE A 62 -5.79 25.35 23.97
C ILE A 62 -5.16 25.33 22.57
N SER A 63 -4.63 24.16 22.12
CA SER A 63 -3.91 24.03 20.86
C SER A 63 -4.85 23.58 19.73
N GLN A 64 -4.51 23.93 18.48
CA GLN A 64 -5.24 23.58 17.28
C GLN A 64 -4.66 22.35 16.58
N ALA A 65 -3.41 21.95 16.90
CA ALA A 65 -2.81 20.69 16.45
C ALA A 65 -1.78 20.18 17.46
N LEU A 66 -1.45 18.89 17.37
CA LEU A 66 -0.46 18.22 18.21
C LEU A 66 0.61 17.55 17.34
N VAL A 67 1.88 17.73 17.71
CA VAL A 67 3.02 17.00 17.15
C VAL A 67 3.60 16.08 18.21
N LEU A 68 3.76 14.80 17.88
CA LEU A 68 4.35 13.75 18.72
C LEU A 68 5.60 13.20 18.03
N ASN A 69 6.80 13.46 18.61
CA ASN A 69 8.08 13.04 18.06
C ASN A 69 8.84 12.13 19.02
N LEU A 70 9.19 10.92 18.60
CA LEU A 70 9.85 9.91 19.43
C LEU A 70 11.39 10.07 19.52
N GLY A 71 11.96 11.18 19.07
CA GLY A 71 13.41 11.37 18.97
C GLY A 71 14.15 11.32 20.31
N ASN A 72 13.68 12.03 21.33
CA ASN A 72 14.21 11.99 22.69
C ASN A 72 13.22 11.29 23.63
N PHE A 73 13.27 9.97 23.64
CA PHE A 73 12.33 9.15 24.37
C PHE A 73 12.82 8.89 25.79
N LYS A 74 12.05 9.36 26.79
CA LYS A 74 12.26 9.14 28.24
C LYS A 74 11.08 8.35 28.81
N ASP A 75 11.21 7.82 30.01
CA ASP A 75 10.14 7.07 30.67
C ASP A 75 8.83 7.89 30.81
N SER A 76 8.95 9.20 31.03
CA SER A 76 7.81 10.13 31.10
C SER A 76 7.22 10.53 29.75
N SER A 77 7.92 10.27 28.63
CA SER A 77 7.50 10.77 27.31
C SER A 77 6.22 10.07 26.82
N LEU A 78 6.17 8.74 26.91
CA LEU A 78 4.99 7.99 26.43
C LEU A 78 3.71 8.32 27.20
N PRO A 79 3.70 8.37 28.55
CA PRO A 79 2.53 8.81 29.32
C PRO A 79 2.06 10.22 28.93
N ALA A 80 2.97 11.18 28.78
CA ALA A 80 2.66 12.55 28.38
C ALA A 80 2.06 12.59 26.95
N MET A 81 2.69 11.91 25.98
CA MET A 81 2.19 11.81 24.61
C MET A 81 0.81 11.14 24.52
N MET A 82 0.57 10.10 25.34
CA MET A 82 -0.72 9.42 25.40
C MET A 82 -1.84 10.33 25.95
N LYS A 83 -1.56 11.10 27.00
CA LYS A 83 -2.52 12.05 27.56
C LYS A 83 -2.82 13.17 26.57
N ALA A 84 -1.79 13.79 26.00
CA ALA A 84 -1.93 14.81 24.97
C ALA A 84 -2.71 14.29 23.75
N GLY A 85 -2.35 13.10 23.26
CA GLY A 85 -3.00 12.48 22.12
C GLY A 85 -4.50 12.20 22.35
N LYS A 86 -4.86 11.63 23.50
CA LYS A 86 -6.26 11.41 23.88
C LYS A 86 -7.05 12.71 24.00
N MET A 87 -6.44 13.76 24.55
CA MET A 87 -7.04 15.08 24.61
C MET A 87 -7.26 15.65 23.19
N ALA A 88 -6.26 15.56 22.30
CA ALA A 88 -6.37 16.04 20.93
C ALA A 88 -7.51 15.31 20.18
N VAL A 89 -7.61 13.98 20.32
CA VAL A 89 -8.71 13.17 19.76
C VAL A 89 -10.07 13.64 20.25
N SER A 90 -10.22 13.86 21.56
CA SER A 90 -11.49 14.32 22.15
C SER A 90 -11.96 15.68 21.63
N LEU A 91 -11.02 16.49 21.14
CA LEU A 91 -11.27 17.82 20.58
C LEU A 91 -11.31 17.84 19.05
N GLY A 92 -11.14 16.67 18.38
CA GLY A 92 -11.06 16.58 16.92
C GLY A 92 -9.85 17.32 16.33
N ARG A 93 -8.75 17.45 17.09
CA ARG A 93 -7.55 18.14 16.65
C ARG A 93 -6.63 17.21 15.86
N PRO A 94 -6.02 17.66 14.75
CA PRO A 94 -5.09 16.84 13.98
C PRO A 94 -3.82 16.54 14.79
N ILE A 95 -3.30 15.31 14.62
CA ILE A 95 -2.10 14.81 15.28
C ILE A 95 -1.10 14.37 14.20
N VAL A 96 0.13 14.89 14.27
CA VAL A 96 1.26 14.43 13.44
C VAL A 96 2.21 13.61 14.30
N LEU A 97 2.40 12.34 13.94
CA LEU A 97 3.34 11.43 14.59
C LEU A 97 4.62 11.31 13.78
N ASP A 98 5.77 11.52 14.44
CA ASP A 98 7.10 11.27 13.90
C ASP A 98 7.76 10.11 14.65
N PRO A 99 7.78 8.89 14.09
CA PRO A 99 8.27 7.69 14.75
C PRO A 99 9.80 7.57 14.65
N VAL A 100 10.53 8.60 15.04
CA VAL A 100 12.00 8.69 14.93
C VAL A 100 12.68 7.47 15.54
N GLY A 101 13.49 6.79 14.71
CA GLY A 101 14.30 5.65 15.14
C GLY A 101 13.51 4.37 15.47
N VAL A 102 12.30 4.24 14.98
CA VAL A 102 11.43 3.08 15.20
C VAL A 102 12.06 1.77 14.68
N GLY A 103 12.87 1.82 13.63
CA GLY A 103 13.59 0.65 13.12
C GLY A 103 14.82 0.24 13.96
N ALA A 104 15.30 1.12 14.83
CA ALA A 104 16.51 0.88 15.63
C ALA A 104 16.23 0.44 17.07
N SER A 105 14.97 0.54 17.56
CA SER A 105 14.64 0.29 18.96
C SER A 105 13.24 -0.31 19.12
N SER A 106 13.16 -1.49 19.75
CA SER A 106 11.88 -2.13 20.10
C SER A 106 11.01 -1.22 21.00
N LEU A 107 11.61 -0.50 21.94
CA LEU A 107 10.92 0.45 22.79
C LEU A 107 10.20 1.54 22.00
N ARG A 108 10.87 2.12 20.98
CA ARG A 108 10.27 3.14 20.11
C ARG A 108 9.21 2.54 19.18
N MET A 109 9.42 1.31 18.71
CA MET A 109 8.42 0.60 17.91
C MET A 109 7.14 0.38 18.72
N GLU A 110 7.24 -0.14 19.94
CA GLU A 110 6.10 -0.35 20.81
C GLU A 110 5.37 0.94 21.17
N ALA A 111 6.13 2.02 21.44
CA ALA A 111 5.57 3.34 21.69
C ALA A 111 4.80 3.88 20.48
N ALA A 112 5.37 3.79 19.27
CA ALA A 112 4.71 4.22 18.04
C ALA A 112 3.42 3.43 17.78
N LEU A 113 3.47 2.10 17.94
CA LEU A 113 2.30 1.23 17.78
C LEU A 113 1.20 1.55 18.79
N LYS A 114 1.57 1.83 20.04
CA LYS A 114 0.62 2.21 21.09
C LYS A 114 -0.04 3.55 20.78
N LEU A 115 0.74 4.56 20.40
CA LEU A 115 0.22 5.86 19.97
C LEU A 115 -0.74 5.71 18.80
N LEU A 116 -0.38 4.99 17.74
CA LEU A 116 -1.23 4.77 16.57
C LEU A 116 -2.57 4.10 16.91
N ARG A 117 -2.57 3.15 17.85
CA ARG A 117 -3.79 2.45 18.26
C ARG A 117 -4.72 3.31 19.13
N GLU A 118 -4.16 4.19 19.97
CA GLU A 118 -4.91 4.87 21.01
C GLU A 118 -5.14 6.36 20.76
N THR A 119 -4.46 6.97 19.77
CA THR A 119 -4.53 8.42 19.55
C THR A 119 -5.02 8.85 18.16
N ASN A 120 -5.50 7.92 17.34
CA ASN A 120 -6.10 8.21 16.02
C ASN A 120 -5.34 9.31 15.25
N CYS A 121 -4.03 9.12 15.03
CA CYS A 121 -3.17 10.09 14.38
C CYS A 121 -3.70 10.49 13.00
N THR A 122 -3.58 11.76 12.63
CA THR A 122 -3.99 12.29 11.32
C THR A 122 -2.92 12.02 10.26
N ALA A 123 -1.65 12.22 10.63
CA ALA A 123 -0.53 11.97 9.74
C ALA A 123 0.64 11.27 10.46
N ILE A 124 1.35 10.42 9.73
CA ILE A 124 2.63 9.82 10.14
C ILE A 124 3.69 10.38 9.20
N ARG A 125 4.74 11.00 9.75
CA ARG A 125 5.87 11.44 8.97
C ARG A 125 7.14 10.72 9.42
N GLY A 126 7.87 10.14 8.50
CA GLY A 126 9.16 9.49 8.76
C GLY A 126 10.01 9.43 7.49
N ASN A 127 11.30 9.07 7.63
CA ASN A 127 12.10 8.73 6.47
C ASN A 127 11.73 7.33 5.94
N VAL A 128 12.33 6.93 4.80
CA VAL A 128 12.00 5.64 4.15
C VAL A 128 12.17 4.47 5.12
N SER A 129 13.28 4.41 5.89
CA SER A 129 13.56 3.30 6.80
C SER A 129 12.58 3.23 7.97
N GLU A 130 12.17 4.38 8.51
CA GLU A 130 11.18 4.45 9.59
C GLU A 130 9.79 4.03 9.14
N ILE A 131 9.35 4.53 7.98
CA ILE A 131 8.05 4.17 7.41
C ILE A 131 8.02 2.69 7.04
N MET A 132 9.09 2.14 6.45
CA MET A 132 9.16 0.71 6.11
C MET A 132 9.15 -0.18 7.35
N ALA A 133 9.97 0.13 8.38
CA ALA A 133 9.98 -0.63 9.62
C ALA A 133 8.60 -0.65 10.31
N LEU A 134 7.89 0.48 10.32
CA LEU A 134 6.55 0.58 10.88
C LEU A 134 5.53 -0.21 10.05
N ALA A 135 5.61 -0.12 8.72
CA ALA A 135 4.75 -0.86 7.80
C ALA A 135 4.97 -2.37 7.95
N ASP A 136 6.20 -2.83 8.02
CA ASP A 136 6.53 -4.23 8.20
C ASP A 136 5.94 -4.78 9.51
N ARG A 137 6.11 -4.06 10.59
CA ARG A 137 5.61 -4.48 11.91
C ARG A 137 4.08 -4.51 12.00
N LEU A 138 3.39 -3.59 11.32
CA LEU A 138 1.92 -3.52 11.34
C LEU A 138 1.27 -4.47 10.32
N LEU A 139 1.88 -4.65 9.14
CA LEU A 139 1.25 -5.36 8.04
C LEU A 139 1.65 -6.83 7.98
N LEU A 140 2.90 -7.19 8.37
CA LEU A 140 3.44 -8.54 8.21
C LEU A 140 3.37 -9.39 9.49
N LYS A 141 3.13 -8.81 10.67
CA LYS A 141 3.15 -9.49 11.99
C LYS A 141 4.46 -10.24 12.30
N GLU A 142 5.54 -9.99 11.58
CA GLU A 142 6.85 -10.62 11.73
C GLU A 142 7.86 -9.71 12.42
N GLU A 143 8.93 -10.30 12.99
CA GLU A 143 10.04 -9.54 13.56
C GLU A 143 10.74 -8.71 12.46
N PRO A 144 11.20 -7.48 12.77
CA PRO A 144 11.81 -6.62 11.78
C PRO A 144 13.05 -7.28 11.21
N LEU A 145 13.13 -7.36 9.88
CA LEU A 145 14.38 -7.63 9.18
C LEU A 145 15.43 -6.62 9.67
N SER A 146 16.54 -7.12 10.20
CA SER A 146 17.67 -6.32 10.63
C SER A 146 18.25 -5.57 9.42
N LEU A 147 17.74 -4.40 9.15
CA LEU A 147 18.39 -3.42 8.28
C LEU A 147 19.61 -2.93 9.06
N GLY A 148 20.78 -3.26 8.54
CA GLY A 148 22.08 -3.01 9.15
C GLY A 148 22.22 -1.60 9.73
N GLU A 149 22.91 -1.54 10.85
CA GLU A 149 23.23 -0.36 11.65
C GLU A 149 23.69 0.82 10.79
N LYS A 150 22.81 1.82 10.58
CA LYS A 150 23.20 3.17 10.16
C LYS A 150 22.31 4.19 10.86
N GLY A 151 22.95 5.27 11.34
CA GLY A 151 22.40 6.26 12.26
C GLY A 151 21.05 6.86 11.88
N VAL A 152 20.40 7.44 12.87
CA VAL A 152 19.03 7.98 12.87
C VAL A 152 18.74 8.98 11.74
N ASP A 153 19.78 9.62 11.17
CA ASP A 153 19.68 10.66 10.13
C ASP A 153 20.25 10.24 8.75
N ALA A 154 20.79 9.03 8.60
CA ALA A 154 21.47 8.61 7.39
C ALA A 154 20.73 7.45 6.71
N GLY A 155 19.70 7.76 5.98
CA GLY A 155 19.14 6.89 4.95
C GLY A 155 20.08 6.74 3.75
N GLU A 156 21.31 6.26 3.95
CA GLU A 156 22.14 5.73 2.88
C GLU A 156 21.66 4.30 2.56
N GLY A 157 20.77 4.16 1.60
CA GLY A 157 20.36 2.83 1.18
C GLY A 157 19.49 2.81 -0.06
N THR A 158 18.81 3.88 -0.35
CA THR A 158 18.02 3.99 -1.56
C THR A 158 18.29 5.34 -2.21
N ASP A 159 19.37 5.41 -2.98
CA ASP A 159 19.65 6.55 -3.85
C ASP A 159 18.64 6.51 -5.02
N TRP A 160 17.54 7.24 -4.83
CA TRP A 160 16.48 7.39 -5.83
C TRP A 160 16.95 8.18 -7.06
N SER A 161 18.17 8.74 -7.04
CA SER A 161 18.74 9.54 -8.12
C SER A 161 19.46 8.70 -9.19
N ARG A 162 19.73 7.41 -8.95
CA ARG A 162 20.34 6.53 -9.94
C ARG A 162 19.32 6.03 -10.93
N GLU A 163 19.31 6.62 -12.11
CA GLU A 163 18.65 6.12 -13.32
C GLU A 163 19.26 4.76 -13.72
N GLY A 164 18.66 3.68 -13.21
CA GLY A 164 18.99 2.32 -13.59
C GLY A 164 17.83 1.38 -13.25
N SER A 165 17.50 0.49 -14.15
CA SER A 165 16.24 -0.30 -14.20
C SER A 165 15.85 -1.13 -12.96
N CYS A 166 16.74 -1.30 -11.97
CA CYS A 166 16.42 -1.99 -10.71
C CYS A 166 15.84 -1.04 -9.64
N CYS A 167 16.08 0.27 -9.75
CA CYS A 167 15.67 1.27 -8.75
C CYS A 167 14.15 1.53 -8.75
N GLY A 168 13.51 1.50 -9.90
CA GLY A 168 12.08 1.77 -10.03
C GLY A 168 11.16 0.75 -9.36
N LEU A 169 11.54 -0.53 -9.34
CA LEU A 169 10.76 -1.60 -8.69
C LEU A 169 10.83 -1.52 -7.16
N ALA A 170 12.01 -1.25 -6.60
CA ALA A 170 12.18 -1.07 -5.17
C ALA A 170 11.42 0.16 -4.67
N GLN A 171 11.47 1.26 -5.44
CA GLN A 171 10.74 2.48 -5.15
C GLN A 171 9.21 2.27 -5.14
N SER A 172 8.68 1.59 -6.16
CA SER A 172 7.25 1.28 -6.25
C SER A 172 6.78 0.40 -5.07
N LYS A 173 7.60 -0.57 -4.65
CA LYS A 173 7.29 -1.40 -3.47
C LYS A 173 7.22 -0.56 -2.18
N CYS A 174 8.18 0.35 -1.95
CA CYS A 174 8.16 1.24 -0.80
C CYS A 174 6.93 2.16 -0.81
N PHE A 175 6.56 2.70 -1.97
CA PHE A 175 5.38 3.57 -2.09
C PHE A 175 4.09 2.81 -1.82
N MET A 176 3.96 1.60 -2.33
CA MET A 176 2.80 0.75 -2.05
C MET A 176 2.73 0.36 -0.56
N ARG A 177 3.86 0.04 0.08
CA ARG A 177 3.90 -0.25 1.52
C ARG A 177 3.52 0.96 2.36
N ALA A 178 4.00 2.16 2.01
CA ALA A 178 3.58 3.40 2.66
C ALA A 178 2.07 3.65 2.49
N GLY A 179 1.52 3.36 1.31
CA GLY A 179 0.08 3.42 1.06
C GLY A 179 -0.72 2.42 1.89
N ASN A 180 -0.24 1.19 2.00
CA ASN A 180 -0.89 0.16 2.84
C ASN A 180 -0.83 0.53 4.32
N LEU A 181 0.27 1.12 4.79
CA LEU A 181 0.36 1.67 6.14
C LEU A 181 -0.69 2.76 6.36
N ALA A 182 -0.80 3.71 5.43
CA ALA A 182 -1.79 4.79 5.48
C ALA A 182 -3.22 4.23 5.59
N LEU A 183 -3.55 3.22 4.80
CA LEU A 183 -4.85 2.55 4.85
C LEU A 183 -5.08 1.81 6.17
N ALA A 184 -4.11 1.03 6.63
CA ALA A 184 -4.21 0.23 7.85
C ALA A 184 -4.36 1.08 9.12
N THR A 185 -3.78 2.28 9.11
CA THR A 185 -3.83 3.21 10.24
C THR A 185 -4.85 4.34 10.05
N ASN A 186 -5.50 4.43 8.88
CA ASN A 186 -6.39 5.51 8.47
C ASN A 186 -5.72 6.89 8.63
N THR A 187 -4.46 7.00 8.19
CA THR A 187 -3.63 8.21 8.31
C THR A 187 -3.14 8.68 6.94
N ILE A 188 -2.58 9.87 6.91
CA ILE A 188 -1.75 10.34 5.80
C ILE A 188 -0.30 9.96 6.14
N VAL A 189 0.38 9.28 5.23
CA VAL A 189 1.81 8.97 5.37
C VAL A 189 2.62 9.98 4.55
N ILE A 190 3.54 10.66 5.22
CA ILE A 190 4.54 11.56 4.64
C ILE A 190 5.90 10.83 4.76
N MET A 191 6.35 10.23 3.68
CA MET A 191 7.63 9.52 3.63
C MET A 191 8.68 10.40 2.96
N THR A 192 9.63 10.88 3.78
CA THR A 192 10.65 11.84 3.32
C THR A 192 11.89 11.15 2.75
N GLY A 193 12.44 11.77 1.70
CA GLY A 193 13.62 11.29 0.97
C GLY A 193 14.15 12.35 0.00
N PRO A 194 14.91 11.96 -1.03
CA PRO A 194 15.30 12.86 -2.12
C PRO A 194 14.11 13.43 -2.89
N LYS A 195 13.00 12.71 -2.91
CA LYS A 195 11.67 13.13 -3.28
C LYS A 195 10.73 12.65 -2.18
N ASP A 196 9.85 13.51 -1.71
CA ASP A 196 8.95 13.17 -0.63
C ASP A 196 7.66 12.57 -1.16
N LEU A 197 7.22 11.44 -0.60
CA LEU A 197 5.93 10.84 -0.91
C LEU A 197 4.89 11.26 0.11
N VAL A 198 3.74 11.72 -0.35
CA VAL A 198 2.53 11.89 0.47
C VAL A 198 1.45 10.96 -0.05
N THR A 199 0.87 10.15 0.85
CA THR A 199 -0.18 9.20 0.48
C THR A 199 -1.20 9.01 1.61
N ASP A 200 -2.46 8.88 1.26
CA ASP A 200 -3.56 8.40 2.12
C ASP A 200 -3.92 6.93 1.81
N GLY A 201 -3.06 6.25 1.03
CA GLY A 201 -3.26 4.90 0.54
C GLY A 201 -4.16 4.78 -0.70
N ARG A 202 -4.84 5.86 -1.08
CA ARG A 202 -5.65 5.96 -2.30
C ARG A 202 -5.03 6.91 -3.31
N ARG A 203 -4.52 8.02 -2.84
CA ARG A 203 -3.80 9.04 -3.59
C ARG A 203 -2.32 8.97 -3.25
N PHE A 204 -1.49 9.14 -4.26
CA PHE A 204 -0.05 9.15 -4.13
C PHE A 204 0.48 10.37 -4.87
N CYS A 205 1.19 11.24 -4.18
CA CYS A 205 1.84 12.39 -4.78
C CYS A 205 3.31 12.45 -4.37
N LEU A 206 4.19 12.69 -5.34
CA LEU A 206 5.58 13.03 -5.07
C LEU A 206 5.73 14.55 -5.04
N ALA A 207 6.29 15.07 -3.98
CA ALA A 207 6.81 16.43 -3.92
C ALA A 207 8.30 16.39 -4.26
N GLU A 208 8.67 17.07 -5.35
CA GLU A 208 10.05 17.13 -5.86
C GLU A 208 10.77 18.41 -5.45
N ASN A 209 10.21 19.14 -4.49
CA ASN A 209 10.84 20.31 -3.89
C ASN A 209 11.82 19.89 -2.80
N GLY A 210 12.90 20.64 -2.67
CA GLY A 210 13.93 20.42 -1.68
C GLY A 210 15.34 20.50 -2.28
N CYS A 211 16.34 20.39 -1.43
CA CYS A 211 17.74 20.40 -1.86
C CYS A 211 18.60 19.51 -0.94
N PRO A 212 19.75 19.01 -1.44
CA PRO A 212 20.62 18.12 -0.64
C PRO A 212 21.15 18.77 0.65
N MET A 213 21.22 20.11 0.74
CA MET A 213 21.70 20.79 1.92
C MET A 213 20.76 20.60 3.13
N MET A 214 19.47 20.31 2.90
CA MET A 214 18.52 20.05 3.98
C MET A 214 18.91 18.82 4.81
N SER A 215 19.53 17.81 4.24
CA SER A 215 20.03 16.63 4.97
C SER A 215 21.23 16.92 5.87
N ARG A 216 21.90 18.07 5.66
CA ARG A 216 23.03 18.53 6.48
C ARG A 216 22.60 19.51 7.60
N MET A 217 21.31 19.72 7.76
CA MET A 217 20.71 20.54 8.81
C MET A 217 19.86 19.64 9.72
N THR A 218 20.32 19.46 10.95
CA THR A 218 19.57 18.71 11.97
C THR A 218 18.18 19.30 12.16
N GLY A 219 17.15 18.45 12.20
CA GLY A 219 15.80 18.86 12.52
C GLY A 219 14.96 19.32 11.33
N SER A 220 15.46 19.26 10.09
CA SER A 220 14.65 19.57 8.90
C SER A 220 13.33 18.78 8.89
N GLY A 221 13.38 17.50 9.26
CA GLY A 221 12.20 16.66 9.39
C GLY A 221 11.28 17.06 10.55
N CYS A 222 11.83 17.38 11.71
CA CYS A 222 11.03 17.85 12.86
C CYS A 222 10.35 19.20 12.56
N MET A 223 11.01 20.07 11.82
CA MET A 223 10.44 21.32 11.34
C MET A 223 9.29 21.10 10.37
N LEU A 224 9.41 20.12 9.46
CA LEU A 224 8.32 19.72 8.57
C LEU A 224 7.09 19.25 9.36
N ASN A 225 7.26 18.49 10.45
CA ASN A 225 6.13 18.08 11.29
C ASN A 225 5.34 19.28 11.83
N GLY A 226 6.05 20.32 12.29
CA GLY A 226 5.43 21.55 12.76
C GLY A 226 4.62 22.25 11.66
N ILE A 227 5.20 22.41 10.47
CA ILE A 227 4.53 23.07 9.34
C ILE A 227 3.34 22.23 8.83
N ALA A 228 3.49 20.91 8.76
CA ALA A 228 2.38 20.02 8.41
C ALA A 228 1.23 20.13 9.44
N ALA A 229 1.55 20.13 10.74
CA ALA A 229 0.57 20.32 11.80
C ALA A 229 -0.12 21.69 11.71
N ALA A 230 0.62 22.75 11.43
CA ALA A 230 0.07 24.09 11.23
C ALA A 230 -0.87 24.15 10.01
N ALA A 231 -0.50 23.52 8.89
CA ALA A 231 -1.34 23.44 7.71
C ALA A 231 -2.64 22.64 7.95
N LEU A 232 -2.52 21.49 8.63
CA LEU A 232 -3.67 20.66 9.02
C LEU A 232 -4.61 21.43 9.97
N SER A 233 -4.07 22.20 10.93
CA SER A 233 -4.85 22.91 11.95
C SER A 233 -5.79 23.98 11.41
N VAL A 234 -5.47 24.55 10.25
CA VAL A 234 -6.28 25.57 9.57
C VAL A 234 -7.07 25.02 8.39
N SER A 235 -7.05 23.71 8.19
CA SER A 235 -7.75 23.00 7.11
C SER A 235 -8.93 22.20 7.65
N GLU A 236 -9.90 21.93 6.79
CA GLU A 236 -10.97 21.01 7.10
C GLU A 236 -10.54 19.55 6.85
N PRO A 237 -11.10 18.56 7.58
CA PRO A 237 -10.65 17.17 7.50
C PRO A 237 -10.59 16.57 6.08
N HIS A 238 -11.52 16.96 5.20
CA HIS A 238 -11.54 16.46 3.83
C HIS A 238 -10.41 17.00 2.94
N PHE A 239 -9.70 18.04 3.39
CA PHE A 239 -8.51 18.61 2.74
C PHE A 239 -7.19 18.28 3.45
N TYR A 240 -7.20 17.38 4.42
CA TYR A 240 -5.97 17.07 5.16
C TYR A 240 -4.86 16.50 4.29
N PHE A 241 -5.20 15.75 3.24
CA PHE A 241 -4.19 15.25 2.31
C PHE A 241 -3.48 16.39 1.57
N GLU A 242 -4.24 17.33 1.03
CA GLU A 242 -3.72 18.51 0.34
C GLU A 242 -2.95 19.42 1.30
N ALA A 243 -3.42 19.57 2.54
CA ALA A 243 -2.73 20.36 3.56
C ALA A 243 -1.37 19.76 3.96
N ALA A 244 -1.30 18.44 4.12
CA ALA A 244 -0.05 17.74 4.38
C ALA A 244 0.93 17.89 3.20
N LEU A 245 0.46 17.70 1.97
CA LEU A 245 1.25 17.86 0.76
C LEU A 245 1.76 19.30 0.60
N TYR A 246 0.90 20.29 0.89
CA TYR A 246 1.27 21.70 0.87
C TYR A 246 2.40 22.00 1.86
N GLY A 247 2.31 21.48 3.09
CA GLY A 247 3.36 21.63 4.10
C GLY A 247 4.70 21.08 3.62
N VAL A 248 4.70 19.92 2.97
CA VAL A 248 5.90 19.32 2.38
C VAL A 248 6.49 20.22 1.29
N CYS A 249 5.67 20.70 0.35
CA CYS A 249 6.12 21.60 -0.72
C CYS A 249 6.66 22.92 -0.15
N ALA A 250 5.97 23.52 0.82
CA ALA A 250 6.39 24.79 1.43
C ALA A 250 7.79 24.68 2.07
N VAL A 251 8.04 23.62 2.83
CA VAL A 251 9.36 23.36 3.45
C VAL A 251 10.43 23.10 2.38
N GLY A 252 10.11 22.32 1.34
CA GLY A 252 11.02 22.06 0.23
C GLY A 252 11.39 23.33 -0.56
N ILE A 253 10.42 24.21 -0.86
CA ILE A 253 10.63 25.50 -1.55
C ILE A 253 11.51 26.44 -0.70
N CYS A 254 11.30 26.47 0.63
CA CYS A 254 12.19 27.21 1.53
C CYS A 254 13.62 26.68 1.48
N GLY A 255 13.80 25.36 1.42
CA GLY A 255 15.11 24.73 1.25
C GLY A 255 15.80 25.15 -0.04
N GLU A 256 15.11 25.15 -1.17
CA GLU A 256 15.64 25.59 -2.46
C GLU A 256 16.01 27.07 -2.48
N THR A 257 15.16 27.90 -1.90
CA THR A 257 15.38 29.35 -1.78
C THR A 257 16.61 29.64 -0.93
N ALA A 258 16.71 28.98 0.22
CA ALA A 258 17.85 29.08 1.11
C ALA A 258 19.14 28.61 0.45
N TRP A 259 19.08 27.51 -0.30
CA TRP A 259 20.25 26.98 -1.00
C TRP A 259 20.77 27.94 -2.06
N LYS A 260 19.90 28.51 -2.89
CA LYS A 260 20.27 29.54 -3.88
C LYS A 260 20.96 30.74 -3.23
N LYS A 261 20.41 31.25 -2.12
CA LYS A 261 21.00 32.36 -1.36
C LYS A 261 22.34 31.98 -0.73
N THR A 262 22.45 30.77 -0.19
CA THR A 262 23.70 30.26 0.41
C THR A 262 24.82 30.14 -0.62
N GLN A 263 24.53 29.60 -1.80
CA GLN A 263 25.51 29.53 -2.89
C GLN A 263 25.94 30.92 -3.36
N ALA A 264 25.01 31.84 -3.54
CA ALA A 264 25.30 33.21 -3.96
C ALA A 264 26.17 33.99 -2.95
N SER A 265 26.02 33.70 -1.65
CA SER A 265 26.81 34.35 -0.57
C SER A 265 28.11 33.62 -0.27
N GLY A 266 28.40 32.47 -0.88
CA GLY A 266 29.55 31.63 -0.50
C GLY A 266 29.44 31.02 0.91
N GLY A 267 28.22 30.94 1.44
CA GLY A 267 27.96 30.49 2.82
C GLY A 267 27.96 28.94 2.95
N GLY A 268 27.95 28.49 4.21
CA GLY A 268 27.84 27.07 4.59
C GLY A 268 26.51 26.73 5.26
N CYS A 269 26.49 25.65 6.05
CA CYS A 269 25.27 25.18 6.74
C CYS A 269 24.64 26.24 7.68
N GLY A 270 25.44 27.10 8.33
CA GLY A 270 24.92 28.16 9.19
C GLY A 270 24.15 29.21 8.40
N ALA A 271 24.71 29.68 7.27
CA ALA A 271 24.03 30.62 6.37
C ALA A 271 22.76 29.98 5.78
N PHE A 272 22.83 28.70 5.41
CA PHE A 272 21.67 27.96 4.94
C PHE A 272 20.53 27.93 5.97
N ALA A 273 20.82 27.60 7.23
CA ALA A 273 19.80 27.57 8.28
C ALA A 273 19.15 28.96 8.49
N MET A 274 19.93 30.02 8.45
CA MET A 274 19.42 31.39 8.52
C MET A 274 18.51 31.72 7.34
N TYR A 275 18.97 31.47 6.11
CA TYR A 275 18.17 31.73 4.90
C TYR A 275 16.93 30.84 4.80
N PHE A 276 16.94 29.66 5.43
CA PHE A 276 15.79 28.76 5.48
C PHE A 276 14.65 29.37 6.33
N MET A 277 14.99 29.92 7.50
CA MET A 277 14.02 30.64 8.35
C MET A 277 13.50 31.90 7.65
N ASP A 278 14.38 32.66 7.00
CA ASP A 278 14.00 33.85 6.23
C ASP A 278 13.05 33.47 5.07
N ALA A 279 13.34 32.36 4.38
CA ALA A 279 12.52 31.90 3.27
C ALA A 279 11.09 31.54 3.72
N MET A 280 10.95 30.89 4.89
CA MET A 280 9.63 30.57 5.46
C MET A 280 8.85 31.84 5.81
N SER A 281 9.50 32.84 6.42
CA SER A 281 8.85 34.08 6.79
C SER A 281 8.41 34.94 5.60
N GLN A 282 8.99 34.71 4.42
CA GLN A 282 8.73 35.44 3.18
C GLN A 282 7.87 34.64 2.19
N LEU A 283 7.60 33.35 2.47
CA LEU A 283 6.83 32.50 1.57
C LEU A 283 5.37 32.94 1.53
N THR A 284 4.84 33.14 0.31
CA THR A 284 3.42 33.42 0.10
C THR A 284 2.72 32.24 -0.55
N ASP A 285 1.39 32.17 -0.45
CA ASP A 285 0.61 31.11 -1.07
C ASP A 285 0.78 31.08 -2.60
N GLU A 286 0.91 32.25 -3.24
CA GLU A 286 1.13 32.36 -4.69
C GLU A 286 2.51 31.80 -5.08
N THR A 287 3.55 32.11 -4.30
CA THR A 287 4.89 31.54 -4.51
C THR A 287 4.90 30.04 -4.24
N ALA A 288 4.25 29.61 -3.17
CA ALA A 288 4.13 28.17 -2.86
C ALA A 288 3.42 27.42 -3.99
N ALA A 289 2.28 27.92 -4.47
CA ALA A 289 1.53 27.29 -5.56
C ALA A 289 2.31 27.21 -6.87
N SER A 290 2.94 28.33 -7.28
CA SER A 290 3.68 28.41 -8.56
C SER A 290 5.02 27.67 -8.56
N SER A 291 5.63 27.47 -7.39
CA SER A 291 6.92 26.80 -7.22
C SER A 291 6.79 25.34 -6.80
N SER A 292 5.60 24.88 -6.44
CA SER A 292 5.36 23.47 -6.08
C SER A 292 5.59 22.56 -7.28
N ARG A 293 6.39 21.51 -7.08
CA ARG A 293 6.58 20.44 -8.05
C ARG A 293 5.97 19.16 -7.51
N VAL A 294 4.70 19.01 -7.78
CA VAL A 294 3.91 17.84 -7.36
C VAL A 294 3.64 16.95 -8.56
N VAL A 295 4.00 15.69 -8.44
CA VAL A 295 3.74 14.65 -9.44
C VAL A 295 2.73 13.66 -8.86
N PRO A 296 1.46 13.72 -9.27
CA PRO A 296 0.50 12.70 -8.91
C PRO A 296 0.92 11.37 -9.53
N LEU A 297 0.93 10.30 -8.71
CA LEU A 297 1.22 8.96 -9.18
C LEU A 297 -0.09 8.20 -9.36
N SER A 298 -0.31 7.67 -10.55
CA SER A 298 -1.43 6.74 -10.75
C SER A 298 -1.06 5.36 -10.18
N ALA A 299 -2.05 4.59 -9.73
CA ALA A 299 -1.83 3.19 -9.36
C ALA A 299 -1.18 2.40 -10.50
N ALA A 300 -1.42 2.79 -11.75
CA ALA A 300 -0.77 2.23 -12.95
C ALA A 300 0.71 2.61 -13.04
N SER A 301 1.10 3.85 -12.68
CA SER A 301 2.50 4.29 -12.70
C SER A 301 3.34 3.65 -11.59
N LEU A 302 2.72 3.35 -10.44
CA LEU A 302 3.36 2.62 -9.33
C LEU A 302 3.56 1.13 -9.64
N SER A 303 2.78 0.59 -10.59
CA SER A 303 2.87 -0.80 -11.03
C SER A 303 3.72 -1.00 -12.30
N ALA A 304 4.17 0.05 -12.99
CA ALA A 304 4.92 -0.04 -14.25
C ALA A 304 6.44 -0.14 -14.01
N ALA A 305 7.05 -1.25 -14.46
CA ALA A 305 8.48 -1.30 -14.71
C ALA A 305 8.80 -0.50 -16.00
N PRO A 306 9.97 0.16 -16.14
CA PRO A 306 10.32 0.90 -17.33
C PRO A 306 10.48 -0.06 -18.52
N SER A 307 9.61 0.03 -19.52
CA SER A 307 9.83 -0.56 -20.83
C SER A 307 10.67 0.42 -21.65
N SER A 308 11.82 -0.01 -22.13
CA SER A 308 12.61 0.70 -23.13
C SER A 308 11.85 0.72 -24.47
N ALA A 309 11.83 1.88 -25.06
CA ALA A 309 11.51 2.24 -26.44
C ALA A 309 10.19 2.98 -26.66
N ALA A 310 10.40 4.22 -27.14
CA ALA A 310 9.37 5.14 -27.58
C ALA A 310 8.72 4.69 -28.90
N SER A 311 7.43 4.90 -29.02
CA SER A 311 6.84 5.69 -30.15
C SER A 311 5.32 5.76 -30.05
N SER A 312 4.86 6.98 -30.03
CA SER A 312 3.59 7.55 -30.51
C SER A 312 2.41 6.65 -30.88
N SER A 313 1.31 6.76 -30.14
CA SER A 313 0.02 7.22 -30.66
C SER A 313 -1.02 7.20 -29.54
N ALA A 314 -1.70 8.34 -29.36
CA ALA A 314 -2.82 8.50 -28.45
C ALA A 314 -4.02 7.70 -28.98
N ALA A 315 -4.50 6.75 -28.16
CA ALA A 315 -5.85 6.23 -28.25
C ALA A 315 -6.31 5.86 -26.85
N SER A 316 -7.44 6.41 -26.45
CA SER A 316 -8.17 6.16 -25.23
C SER A 316 -8.37 4.66 -24.99
N SER A 317 -7.67 4.05 -24.02
CA SER A 317 -7.96 2.68 -23.59
C SER A 317 -8.61 2.73 -22.21
N GLN A 318 -9.91 2.51 -22.20
CA GLN A 318 -10.62 1.99 -21.03
C GLN A 318 -9.89 0.72 -20.59
N THR A 319 -9.43 0.64 -19.33
CA THR A 319 -8.86 -0.57 -18.73
C THR A 319 -9.94 -1.65 -18.71
N GLN A 320 -9.96 -2.49 -19.74
CA GLN A 320 -10.79 -3.68 -19.76
C GLN A 320 -10.29 -4.63 -18.67
N ARG A 321 -11.20 -5.09 -17.80
CA ARG A 321 -10.94 -6.21 -16.89
C ARG A 321 -10.43 -7.39 -17.72
N PRO A 322 -9.46 -8.21 -17.21
CA PRO A 322 -9.08 -9.44 -17.89
C PRO A 322 -10.31 -10.26 -18.17
N GLN A 323 -10.43 -10.80 -19.38
CA GLN A 323 -11.56 -11.61 -19.76
C GLN A 323 -11.61 -12.85 -18.85
N LEU A 324 -12.71 -13.02 -18.10
CA LEU A 324 -12.90 -14.11 -17.14
C LEU A 324 -13.39 -15.37 -17.88
N ASP A 325 -12.47 -16.18 -18.36
CA ASP A 325 -12.78 -17.51 -18.92
C ASP A 325 -12.50 -18.59 -17.88
N LEU A 326 -13.56 -19.08 -17.26
CA LEU A 326 -13.51 -20.05 -16.16
C LEU A 326 -13.72 -21.50 -16.61
N ARG A 327 -13.77 -21.78 -17.91
CA ARG A 327 -14.07 -23.10 -18.42
C ARG A 327 -13.18 -24.19 -17.83
N LEU A 328 -11.86 -24.04 -17.92
CA LEU A 328 -10.93 -24.98 -17.33
C LEU A 328 -9.84 -24.23 -16.54
N TYR A 329 -9.97 -24.26 -15.25
CA TYR A 329 -9.15 -23.54 -14.27
C TYR A 329 -8.16 -24.51 -13.61
N ALA A 330 -6.88 -24.44 -13.96
CA ALA A 330 -5.84 -25.27 -13.35
C ALA A 330 -5.38 -24.66 -12.02
N VAL A 331 -5.40 -25.47 -10.95
CA VAL A 331 -4.88 -25.09 -9.63
C VAL A 331 -3.65 -25.92 -9.32
N THR A 332 -2.50 -25.28 -9.08
CA THR A 332 -1.23 -25.97 -8.87
C THR A 332 -1.13 -26.66 -7.50
N ASP A 333 -0.37 -27.77 -7.45
CA ASP A 333 -0.01 -28.47 -6.22
C ASP A 333 1.31 -29.24 -6.42
N ARG A 334 2.30 -28.99 -5.54
CA ARG A 334 3.63 -29.61 -5.60
C ARG A 334 3.64 -31.13 -5.39
N SER A 335 2.58 -31.68 -4.79
CA SER A 335 2.50 -33.12 -4.51
C SER A 335 2.51 -33.99 -5.78
N TRP A 336 2.29 -33.40 -6.96
CA TRP A 336 2.10 -34.12 -8.21
C TRP A 336 3.16 -33.87 -9.28
N THR A 337 4.35 -33.36 -8.93
CA THR A 337 5.37 -32.98 -9.91
C THR A 337 6.00 -34.14 -10.71
N GLY A 338 5.97 -35.39 -10.17
CA GLY A 338 6.33 -36.60 -10.95
C GLY A 338 7.71 -36.61 -11.64
N GLY A 339 8.69 -35.84 -11.11
CA GLY A 339 10.00 -35.67 -11.70
C GLY A 339 10.13 -34.51 -12.70
N LYS A 340 9.04 -33.83 -13.06
CA LYS A 340 9.03 -32.57 -13.81
C LYS A 340 8.96 -31.37 -12.85
N THR A 341 9.41 -30.22 -13.28
CA THR A 341 9.18 -28.96 -12.52
C THR A 341 7.72 -28.54 -12.66
N LEU A 342 7.22 -27.76 -11.69
CA LEU A 342 5.87 -27.19 -11.76
C LEU A 342 5.69 -26.36 -13.05
N LYS A 343 6.73 -25.64 -13.47
CA LYS A 343 6.74 -24.83 -14.70
C LYS A 343 6.56 -25.67 -15.95
N GLU A 344 7.24 -26.81 -16.05
CA GLU A 344 7.13 -27.73 -17.20
C GLU A 344 5.73 -28.32 -17.30
N GLN A 345 5.16 -28.79 -16.18
CA GLN A 345 3.80 -29.33 -16.15
C GLN A 345 2.75 -28.28 -16.51
N LEU A 346 2.93 -27.08 -15.99
CA LEU A 346 2.02 -25.97 -16.29
C LEU A 346 2.10 -25.55 -17.75
N GLU A 347 3.30 -25.56 -18.35
CA GLU A 347 3.46 -25.24 -19.77
C GLU A 347 2.78 -26.26 -20.67
N GLU A 348 2.83 -27.56 -20.33
CA GLU A 348 2.06 -28.60 -21.03
C GLU A 348 0.54 -28.35 -20.95
N ALA A 349 0.06 -28.00 -19.74
CA ALA A 349 -1.37 -27.71 -19.54
C ALA A 349 -1.82 -26.45 -20.29
N LEU A 350 -0.98 -25.41 -20.34
CA LEU A 350 -1.24 -24.18 -21.10
C LEU A 350 -1.33 -24.45 -22.61
N LYS A 351 -0.38 -25.21 -23.14
CA LYS A 351 -0.42 -25.67 -24.57
C LYS A 351 -1.65 -26.47 -24.90
N ALA A 352 -2.15 -27.25 -23.94
CA ALA A 352 -3.33 -28.08 -24.09
C ALA A 352 -4.66 -27.32 -23.97
N GLY A 353 -4.67 -26.07 -23.45
CA GLY A 353 -5.81 -25.15 -23.50
C GLY A 353 -6.52 -24.91 -22.18
N ILE A 354 -5.85 -24.91 -21.05
CA ILE A 354 -6.41 -24.36 -19.82
C ILE A 354 -6.68 -22.86 -19.98
N THR A 355 -7.68 -22.34 -19.29
CA THR A 355 -8.15 -20.95 -19.49
C THR A 355 -7.83 -20.02 -18.32
N MET A 356 -7.47 -20.57 -17.18
CA MET A 356 -7.03 -19.82 -16.00
C MET A 356 -6.07 -20.66 -15.16
N VAL A 357 -5.16 -20.02 -14.47
CA VAL A 357 -4.19 -20.67 -13.58
C VAL A 357 -4.31 -20.08 -12.18
N GLN A 358 -4.35 -20.94 -11.14
CA GLN A 358 -4.14 -20.54 -9.76
C GLN A 358 -2.84 -21.11 -9.26
N LEU A 359 -1.92 -20.26 -8.85
CA LEU A 359 -0.71 -20.66 -8.16
C LEU A 359 -1.01 -20.74 -6.65
N ARG A 360 -0.93 -21.97 -6.13
CA ARG A 360 -1.20 -22.29 -4.73
C ARG A 360 0.03 -22.89 -4.09
N GLU A 361 0.63 -22.13 -3.17
CA GLU A 361 1.78 -22.54 -2.37
C GLU A 361 1.46 -22.42 -0.88
N LYS A 362 1.84 -23.45 -0.10
CA LYS A 362 1.61 -23.49 1.35
C LYS A 362 2.86 -23.71 2.18
N GLU A 363 3.93 -24.14 1.54
CA GLU A 363 5.17 -24.57 2.20
C GLU A 363 6.33 -23.61 1.95
N LEU A 364 6.22 -22.72 0.95
CA LEU A 364 7.24 -21.72 0.65
C LEU A 364 7.08 -20.48 1.55
N ASP A 365 8.21 -19.91 1.94
CA ASP A 365 8.22 -18.56 2.45
C ASP A 365 7.81 -17.54 1.38
N GLU A 366 7.49 -16.32 1.77
CA GLU A 366 6.95 -15.31 0.85
C GLU A 366 7.94 -14.93 -0.27
N GLU A 367 9.25 -14.95 -0.01
CA GLU A 367 10.27 -14.63 -1.00
C GLU A 367 10.39 -15.72 -2.08
N ALA A 368 10.43 -16.98 -1.65
CA ALA A 368 10.44 -18.12 -2.57
C ALA A 368 9.14 -18.22 -3.34
N PHE A 369 7.98 -17.96 -2.69
CA PHE A 369 6.69 -17.92 -3.35
C PHE A 369 6.61 -16.79 -4.40
N LEU A 370 7.12 -15.61 -4.09
CA LEU A 370 7.17 -14.49 -5.04
C LEU A 370 8.06 -14.81 -6.23
N LYS A 371 9.23 -15.43 -6.01
CA LYS A 371 10.13 -15.84 -7.09
C LYS A 371 9.42 -16.80 -8.05
N GLU A 372 8.80 -17.83 -7.53
CA GLU A 372 8.02 -18.78 -8.32
C GLU A 372 6.84 -18.11 -9.03
N ALA A 373 6.10 -17.26 -8.34
CA ALA A 373 4.99 -16.52 -8.91
C ALA A 373 5.42 -15.64 -10.10
N LEU A 374 6.60 -15.03 -10.05
CA LEU A 374 7.16 -14.26 -11.16
C LEU A 374 7.49 -15.15 -12.38
N GLU A 375 8.09 -16.32 -12.15
CA GLU A 375 8.40 -17.28 -13.21
C GLU A 375 7.13 -17.83 -13.87
N ILE A 376 6.11 -18.14 -13.07
CA ILE A 376 4.82 -18.64 -13.57
C ILE A 376 4.04 -17.51 -14.25
N LYS A 377 4.14 -16.27 -13.76
CA LYS A 377 3.52 -15.10 -14.40
C LYS A 377 4.06 -14.85 -15.79
N GLU A 378 5.38 -14.90 -15.96
CA GLU A 378 6.01 -14.80 -17.28
C GLU A 378 5.52 -15.90 -18.24
N LEU A 379 5.37 -17.13 -17.73
CA LEU A 379 4.85 -18.25 -18.50
C LEU A 379 3.40 -18.01 -18.91
N THR A 380 2.51 -17.68 -17.98
CA THR A 380 1.07 -17.48 -18.26
C THR A 380 0.82 -16.29 -19.18
N ASP A 381 1.64 -15.24 -19.12
CA ASP A 381 1.57 -14.09 -20.02
C ASP A 381 1.86 -14.46 -21.48
N ARG A 382 2.84 -15.34 -21.71
CA ARG A 382 3.14 -15.84 -23.07
C ARG A 382 1.97 -16.57 -23.72
N TYR A 383 1.11 -17.20 -22.91
CA TYR A 383 -0.08 -17.91 -23.38
C TYR A 383 -1.37 -17.09 -23.24
N HIS A 384 -1.29 -15.83 -22.79
CA HIS A 384 -2.42 -14.93 -22.53
C HIS A 384 -3.47 -15.53 -21.57
N VAL A 385 -3.02 -16.35 -20.59
CA VAL A 385 -3.87 -16.98 -19.58
C VAL A 385 -3.73 -16.22 -18.26
N PRO A 386 -4.82 -15.79 -17.61
CA PRO A 386 -4.74 -15.05 -16.36
C PRO A 386 -4.19 -15.91 -15.21
N LEU A 387 -3.23 -15.36 -14.46
CA LEU A 387 -2.69 -15.93 -13.24
C LEU A 387 -3.45 -15.39 -12.02
N ILE A 388 -3.92 -16.28 -11.17
CA ILE A 388 -4.52 -16.00 -9.86
C ILE A 388 -3.58 -16.52 -8.77
N ILE A 389 -3.34 -15.73 -7.75
CA ILE A 389 -2.58 -16.16 -6.56
C ILE A 389 -3.54 -16.60 -5.47
N ASN A 390 -3.24 -17.71 -4.80
CA ASN A 390 -4.03 -18.21 -3.70
C ASN A 390 -3.63 -17.50 -2.40
N ASP A 391 -4.60 -16.93 -1.69
CA ASP A 391 -4.55 -16.31 -0.34
C ASP A 391 -3.59 -15.11 -0.17
N ASN A 392 -2.45 -15.08 -0.85
CA ASN A 392 -1.40 -14.09 -0.61
C ASN A 392 -1.56 -12.81 -1.45
N LEU A 393 -2.02 -11.74 -0.78
CA LEU A 393 -2.24 -10.44 -1.40
C LEU A 393 -0.92 -9.76 -1.83
N ASN A 394 0.14 -9.91 -1.02
CA ASN A 394 1.44 -9.30 -1.32
C ASN A 394 2.06 -9.88 -2.59
N VAL A 395 2.05 -11.21 -2.70
CA VAL A 395 2.53 -11.91 -3.90
C VAL A 395 1.65 -11.56 -5.11
N THR A 396 0.31 -11.46 -4.95
CA THR A 396 -0.61 -11.05 -6.01
C THR A 396 -0.23 -9.69 -6.59
N MET A 397 0.05 -8.73 -5.73
CA MET A 397 0.46 -7.37 -6.13
C MET A 397 1.87 -7.36 -6.73
N ALA A 398 2.82 -8.03 -6.06
CA ALA A 398 4.22 -7.99 -6.44
C ALA A 398 4.50 -8.67 -7.78
N CYS A 399 3.86 -9.81 -8.09
CA CYS A 399 3.99 -10.48 -9.39
C CYS A 399 3.01 -9.94 -10.45
N LYS A 400 2.17 -8.95 -10.09
CA LYS A 400 1.13 -8.38 -10.96
C LYS A 400 0.15 -9.42 -11.50
N ALA A 401 -0.18 -10.43 -10.70
CA ALA A 401 -1.15 -11.43 -11.09
C ALA A 401 -2.47 -10.79 -11.54
N ALA A 402 -3.25 -11.49 -12.34
CA ALA A 402 -4.56 -11.04 -12.79
C ALA A 402 -5.55 -10.88 -11.62
N GLY A 403 -5.32 -11.62 -10.52
CA GLY A 403 -6.17 -11.54 -9.35
C GLY A 403 -5.73 -12.45 -8.20
N ILE A 404 -6.61 -12.58 -7.22
CA ILE A 404 -6.45 -13.38 -6.00
C ILE A 404 -7.65 -14.33 -5.83
N HIS A 405 -7.42 -15.48 -5.19
CA HIS A 405 -8.47 -16.36 -4.70
C HIS A 405 -8.39 -16.47 -3.18
N LEU A 406 -9.50 -16.23 -2.49
CA LEU A 406 -9.59 -16.14 -1.03
C LEU A 406 -10.50 -17.25 -0.48
N GLY A 407 -10.07 -17.90 0.59
CA GLY A 407 -10.91 -18.79 1.40
C GLY A 407 -11.71 -18.03 2.44
N GLN A 408 -12.52 -18.77 3.24
CA GLN A 408 -13.41 -18.17 4.26
C GLN A 408 -12.69 -17.62 5.50
N GLN A 409 -11.43 -17.98 5.70
CA GLN A 409 -10.63 -17.55 6.85
C GLN A 409 -9.52 -16.57 6.45
N ASP A 410 -9.43 -16.24 5.16
CA ASP A 410 -8.44 -15.34 4.61
C ASP A 410 -8.93 -13.87 4.69
N LEU A 411 -8.28 -12.98 3.98
CA LEU A 411 -8.64 -11.57 3.92
C LEU A 411 -10.09 -11.38 3.44
N ASP A 412 -10.84 -10.47 4.07
CA ASP A 412 -12.19 -10.10 3.61
C ASP A 412 -12.18 -9.65 2.14
N PRO A 413 -13.05 -10.19 1.28
CA PRO A 413 -13.08 -9.83 -0.15
C PRO A 413 -13.32 -8.33 -0.40
N ARG A 414 -14.02 -7.61 0.49
CA ARG A 414 -14.18 -6.14 0.41
C ARG A 414 -12.86 -5.43 0.59
N GLU A 415 -12.07 -5.91 1.55
CA GLU A 415 -10.74 -5.38 1.80
C GLU A 415 -9.79 -5.70 0.65
N ALA A 416 -9.82 -6.93 0.13
CA ALA A 416 -9.08 -7.30 -1.06
C ALA A 416 -9.47 -6.42 -2.26
N ARG A 417 -10.76 -6.15 -2.47
CA ARG A 417 -11.26 -5.27 -3.53
C ARG A 417 -10.78 -3.83 -3.32
N ARG A 418 -10.79 -3.35 -2.09
CA ARG A 418 -10.31 -2.00 -1.75
C ARG A 418 -8.83 -1.84 -2.10
N ILE A 419 -8.01 -2.85 -1.82
CA ILE A 419 -6.56 -2.83 -2.03
C ILE A 419 -6.21 -3.05 -3.51
N LEU A 420 -6.81 -4.06 -4.14
CA LEU A 420 -6.51 -4.46 -5.52
C LEU A 420 -7.16 -3.57 -6.58
N GLY A 421 -8.20 -2.81 -6.21
CA GLY A 421 -8.96 -1.96 -7.12
C GLY A 421 -9.90 -2.74 -8.06
N PRO A 422 -10.65 -2.04 -8.95
CA PRO A 422 -11.69 -2.64 -9.79
C PRO A 422 -11.15 -3.47 -10.96
N GLY A 423 -9.86 -3.32 -11.30
CA GLY A 423 -9.25 -4.01 -12.45
C GLY A 423 -8.75 -5.43 -12.19
N LYS A 424 -8.73 -5.89 -10.92
CA LYS A 424 -8.24 -7.22 -10.53
C LYS A 424 -9.38 -8.19 -10.28
N ILE A 425 -9.14 -9.45 -10.57
CA ILE A 425 -10.09 -10.55 -10.35
C ILE A 425 -10.00 -10.99 -8.88
N ILE A 426 -11.15 -11.08 -8.20
CA ILE A 426 -11.26 -11.64 -6.86
C ILE A 426 -12.15 -12.87 -6.91
N GLY A 427 -11.56 -14.04 -6.69
CA GLY A 427 -12.28 -15.29 -6.48
C GLY A 427 -12.48 -15.55 -5.00
N VAL A 428 -13.60 -16.16 -4.63
CA VAL A 428 -13.89 -16.50 -3.23
C VAL A 428 -14.43 -17.92 -3.15
N THR A 429 -13.92 -18.70 -2.18
CA THR A 429 -14.48 -20.02 -1.87
C THR A 429 -15.82 -19.86 -1.16
N ALA A 430 -16.88 -20.50 -1.66
CA ALA A 430 -18.19 -20.54 -1.02
C ALA A 430 -18.74 -21.98 -0.96
N LYS A 431 -19.19 -22.42 0.20
CA LYS A 431 -19.73 -23.77 0.45
C LYS A 431 -21.22 -23.77 0.74
N THR A 432 -21.83 -22.62 0.94
CA THR A 432 -23.26 -22.46 1.19
C THR A 432 -23.82 -21.27 0.41
N VAL A 433 -25.12 -21.26 0.19
CA VAL A 433 -25.84 -20.13 -0.44
C VAL A 433 -25.56 -18.82 0.28
N SER A 434 -25.59 -18.81 1.60
CA SER A 434 -25.30 -17.61 2.39
C SER A 434 -23.88 -17.07 2.17
N GLN A 435 -22.87 -17.96 2.12
CA GLN A 435 -21.49 -17.58 1.81
C GLN A 435 -21.35 -17.04 0.38
N ALA A 436 -22.05 -17.64 -0.58
CA ALA A 436 -22.04 -17.22 -1.98
C ALA A 436 -22.61 -15.80 -2.14
N GLN A 437 -23.77 -15.54 -1.55
CA GLN A 437 -24.41 -14.22 -1.56
C GLN A 437 -23.57 -13.16 -0.85
N ALA A 438 -22.97 -13.50 0.30
CA ALA A 438 -22.08 -12.62 1.04
C ALA A 438 -20.82 -12.27 0.23
N ALA A 439 -20.20 -13.25 -0.42
CA ALA A 439 -19.03 -13.03 -1.27
C ALA A 439 -19.36 -12.15 -2.49
N GLN A 440 -20.50 -12.38 -3.16
CA GLN A 440 -20.95 -11.51 -4.24
C GLN A 440 -21.19 -10.07 -3.76
N ALA A 441 -21.86 -9.88 -2.62
CA ALA A 441 -22.08 -8.57 -2.03
C ALA A 441 -20.77 -7.88 -1.58
N ALA A 442 -19.74 -8.67 -1.27
CA ALA A 442 -18.40 -8.19 -0.94
C ALA A 442 -17.55 -7.83 -2.18
N GLY A 443 -18.06 -8.03 -3.41
CA GLY A 443 -17.39 -7.65 -4.65
C GLY A 443 -16.50 -8.75 -5.25
N ALA A 444 -16.77 -10.04 -4.97
CA ALA A 444 -16.16 -11.16 -5.68
C ALA A 444 -16.57 -11.15 -7.16
N ASP A 445 -15.65 -11.56 -8.03
CA ASP A 445 -15.88 -11.69 -9.48
C ASP A 445 -16.29 -13.10 -9.88
N TYR A 446 -15.90 -14.12 -9.09
CA TYR A 446 -16.32 -15.51 -9.25
C TYR A 446 -16.25 -16.26 -7.92
N LEU A 447 -16.92 -17.40 -7.88
CA LEU A 447 -16.88 -18.31 -6.73
C LEU A 447 -16.24 -19.64 -7.09
N GLY A 448 -15.51 -20.25 -6.12
CA GLY A 448 -15.09 -21.63 -6.15
C GLY A 448 -15.93 -22.45 -5.17
N SER A 449 -16.68 -23.44 -5.62
CA SER A 449 -17.59 -24.24 -4.78
C SER A 449 -17.26 -25.74 -4.85
N GLY A 450 -17.12 -26.36 -3.69
CA GLY A 450 -16.74 -27.78 -3.55
C GLY A 450 -16.36 -28.16 -2.11
N ALA A 451 -15.92 -29.42 -1.87
CA ALA A 451 -15.45 -30.43 -2.84
C ALA A 451 -16.60 -31.28 -3.41
N VAL A 452 -16.73 -31.33 -4.76
CA VAL A 452 -17.88 -32.02 -5.39
C VAL A 452 -17.70 -33.54 -5.49
N PHE A 453 -16.47 -34.04 -5.66
CA PHE A 453 -16.16 -35.48 -5.74
C PHE A 453 -15.13 -35.92 -4.67
N GLY A 454 -15.09 -35.24 -3.54
CA GLY A 454 -14.05 -35.42 -2.53
C GLY A 454 -12.75 -34.69 -2.87
N SER A 455 -11.72 -34.82 -2.08
CA SER A 455 -10.42 -34.18 -2.36
C SER A 455 -9.29 -35.01 -1.76
N SER A 456 -8.35 -35.40 -2.60
CA SER A 456 -7.07 -35.98 -2.16
C SER A 456 -6.08 -34.90 -1.66
N THR A 457 -6.31 -33.64 -2.07
CA THR A 457 -5.44 -32.49 -1.79
C THR A 457 -5.81 -31.75 -0.50
N LYS A 458 -7.08 -31.79 -0.06
CA LYS A 458 -7.56 -31.21 1.21
C LYS A 458 -8.22 -32.30 2.05
N LYS A 459 -7.53 -32.81 3.08
CA LYS A 459 -8.01 -33.89 3.95
C LYS A 459 -9.28 -33.52 4.74
N ASP A 460 -9.56 -32.23 4.96
CA ASP A 460 -10.70 -31.72 5.72
C ASP A 460 -11.84 -31.19 4.82
N ALA A 461 -11.87 -31.58 3.55
CA ALA A 461 -12.90 -31.14 2.63
C ALA A 461 -14.22 -31.89 2.88
N VAL A 462 -15.24 -31.18 3.38
CA VAL A 462 -16.61 -31.71 3.47
C VAL A 462 -17.17 -31.87 2.06
N PRO A 463 -17.67 -33.07 1.67
CA PRO A 463 -18.27 -33.29 0.37
C PRO A 463 -19.49 -32.39 0.14
N MET A 464 -19.66 -31.89 -1.08
CA MET A 464 -20.80 -31.09 -1.52
C MET A 464 -21.63 -31.90 -2.52
N THR A 465 -22.97 -31.91 -2.40
CA THR A 465 -23.83 -32.57 -3.37
C THR A 465 -24.06 -31.71 -4.62
N MET A 466 -24.51 -32.30 -5.72
CA MET A 466 -24.83 -31.58 -6.95
C MET A 466 -26.00 -30.61 -6.76
N GLU A 467 -26.99 -30.99 -5.92
CA GLU A 467 -28.11 -30.13 -5.56
C GLU A 467 -27.66 -28.88 -4.78
N GLN A 468 -26.69 -29.04 -3.87
CA GLN A 468 -26.09 -27.91 -3.13
C GLN A 468 -25.32 -26.97 -4.06
N LEU A 469 -24.55 -27.55 -5.00
CA LEU A 469 -23.82 -26.79 -6.02
C LEU A 469 -24.81 -26.01 -6.91
N ALA A 470 -25.86 -26.65 -7.40
CA ALA A 470 -26.91 -26.03 -8.20
C ALA A 470 -27.65 -24.91 -7.44
N ALA A 471 -27.92 -25.11 -6.13
CA ALA A 471 -28.50 -24.08 -5.30
C ALA A 471 -27.58 -22.85 -5.13
N ILE A 472 -26.26 -23.06 -5.01
CA ILE A 472 -25.27 -21.98 -4.95
C ILE A 472 -25.24 -21.22 -6.27
N THR A 473 -25.15 -21.90 -7.41
CA THR A 473 -25.11 -21.26 -8.74
C THR A 473 -26.37 -20.45 -9.02
N ALA A 474 -27.54 -20.98 -8.66
CA ALA A 474 -28.82 -20.26 -8.81
C ALA A 474 -28.99 -19.05 -7.89
N SER A 475 -28.21 -18.96 -6.80
CA SER A 475 -28.37 -17.90 -5.78
C SER A 475 -27.58 -16.63 -6.07
N VAL A 476 -26.69 -16.61 -7.08
CA VAL A 476 -25.79 -15.52 -7.41
C VAL A 476 -25.78 -15.23 -8.91
N SER A 477 -25.39 -14.01 -9.28
CA SER A 477 -25.22 -13.61 -10.68
C SER A 477 -23.78 -13.68 -11.18
N ILE A 478 -22.80 -13.84 -10.26
CA ILE A 478 -21.39 -14.05 -10.63
C ILE A 478 -21.13 -15.53 -10.94
N PRO A 479 -20.20 -15.83 -11.86
CA PRO A 479 -19.93 -17.22 -12.25
C PRO A 479 -19.38 -18.05 -11.10
N VAL A 480 -19.77 -19.33 -11.06
CA VAL A 480 -19.31 -20.32 -10.09
C VAL A 480 -18.53 -21.41 -10.79
N VAL A 481 -17.37 -21.80 -10.28
CA VAL A 481 -16.61 -22.97 -10.73
C VAL A 481 -16.72 -24.08 -9.70
N ALA A 482 -16.92 -25.31 -10.18
CA ALA A 482 -16.85 -26.50 -9.34
C ALA A 482 -15.39 -26.84 -9.03
N ILE A 483 -15.10 -27.33 -7.81
CA ILE A 483 -13.76 -27.78 -7.40
C ILE A 483 -13.83 -29.02 -6.51
N GLY A 484 -12.79 -29.84 -6.54
CA GLY A 484 -12.58 -30.99 -5.68
C GLY A 484 -12.87 -32.34 -6.35
N GLY A 485 -11.82 -33.13 -6.53
CA GLY A 485 -11.87 -34.48 -7.10
C GLY A 485 -12.31 -34.60 -8.55
N ILE A 486 -12.28 -33.49 -9.29
CA ILE A 486 -12.69 -33.47 -10.71
C ILE A 486 -11.61 -34.11 -11.58
N THR A 487 -12.06 -35.05 -12.46
CA THR A 487 -11.24 -35.81 -13.41
C THR A 487 -11.94 -35.86 -14.77
N PRO A 488 -11.26 -36.28 -15.86
CA PRO A 488 -11.89 -36.51 -17.13
C PRO A 488 -13.04 -37.55 -17.09
N GLY A 489 -13.02 -38.45 -16.09
CA GLY A 489 -14.03 -39.51 -15.95
C GLY A 489 -15.32 -39.08 -15.25
N ASN A 490 -15.32 -37.99 -14.50
CA ASN A 490 -16.49 -37.56 -13.70
C ASN A 490 -16.97 -36.11 -13.98
N VAL A 491 -16.24 -35.33 -14.75
CA VAL A 491 -16.58 -33.93 -15.03
C VAL A 491 -17.94 -33.77 -15.72
N HIS A 492 -18.41 -34.77 -16.48
CA HIS A 492 -19.71 -34.75 -17.12
C HIS A 492 -20.90 -34.73 -16.14
N LEU A 493 -20.68 -35.16 -14.88
CA LEU A 493 -21.67 -35.08 -13.80
C LEU A 493 -21.98 -33.67 -13.32
N LEU A 494 -21.22 -32.67 -13.76
CA LEU A 494 -21.51 -31.27 -13.50
C LEU A 494 -22.62 -30.69 -14.38
N ASP A 495 -23.09 -31.46 -15.38
CA ASP A 495 -24.19 -31.04 -16.25
C ASP A 495 -25.45 -30.71 -15.43
N GLY A 496 -26.17 -29.66 -15.81
CA GLY A 496 -27.37 -29.18 -15.13
C GLY A 496 -27.14 -28.44 -13.82
N THR A 497 -25.88 -28.32 -13.34
CA THR A 497 -25.58 -27.58 -12.08
C THR A 497 -25.44 -26.07 -12.27
N GLY A 498 -25.39 -25.57 -13.50
CA GLY A 498 -25.24 -24.14 -13.81
C GLY A 498 -23.84 -23.57 -13.57
N VAL A 499 -22.81 -24.40 -13.40
CA VAL A 499 -21.42 -23.94 -13.22
C VAL A 499 -20.84 -23.36 -14.50
N ALA A 500 -19.99 -22.33 -14.34
CA ALA A 500 -19.29 -21.70 -15.45
C ALA A 500 -18.08 -22.52 -15.95
N GLY A 501 -17.65 -23.54 -15.18
CA GLY A 501 -16.53 -24.41 -15.50
C GLY A 501 -16.03 -25.17 -14.27
N ALA A 502 -14.82 -25.71 -14.38
CA ALA A 502 -14.22 -26.57 -13.37
C ALA A 502 -12.80 -26.13 -13.00
N ALA A 503 -12.52 -26.06 -11.68
CA ALA A 503 -11.20 -25.89 -11.13
C ALA A 503 -10.60 -27.26 -10.79
N VAL A 504 -9.48 -27.60 -11.41
CA VAL A 504 -8.90 -28.95 -11.38
C VAL A 504 -7.47 -28.92 -10.89
N VAL A 505 -7.12 -29.83 -9.97
CA VAL A 505 -5.78 -30.05 -9.43
C VAL A 505 -5.23 -31.39 -9.94
N SER A 506 -5.49 -32.48 -9.20
CA SER A 506 -4.96 -33.81 -9.50
C SER A 506 -5.45 -34.37 -10.82
N GLY A 507 -6.66 -34.03 -11.28
CA GLY A 507 -7.19 -34.46 -12.57
C GLY A 507 -6.38 -33.97 -13.78
N ILE A 508 -5.54 -32.92 -13.58
CA ILE A 508 -4.57 -32.44 -14.56
C ILE A 508 -3.15 -32.90 -14.17
N PHE A 509 -2.65 -32.53 -13.00
CA PHE A 509 -1.24 -32.67 -12.67
C PHE A 509 -0.82 -34.07 -12.19
N ALA A 510 -1.77 -34.92 -11.76
CA ALA A 510 -1.52 -36.33 -11.45
C ALA A 510 -1.81 -37.26 -12.64
N ALA A 511 -2.28 -36.72 -13.77
CA ALA A 511 -2.57 -37.52 -14.95
C ALA A 511 -1.25 -38.00 -15.59
N PRO A 512 -1.22 -39.26 -16.11
CA PRO A 512 -0.05 -39.77 -16.84
C PRO A 512 0.30 -38.93 -18.09
N ASP A 513 -0.71 -38.35 -18.71
CA ASP A 513 -0.61 -37.44 -19.86
C ASP A 513 -1.47 -36.19 -19.57
N ILE A 514 -0.79 -35.08 -19.25
CA ILE A 514 -1.42 -33.80 -18.93
C ILE A 514 -2.18 -33.26 -20.15
N THR A 515 -1.60 -33.39 -21.34
CA THR A 515 -2.19 -32.87 -22.58
C THR A 515 -3.51 -33.56 -22.89
N GLU A 516 -3.55 -34.87 -22.78
CA GLU A 516 -4.76 -35.70 -23.05
C GLU A 516 -5.84 -35.40 -21.98
N ALA A 517 -5.45 -35.31 -20.71
CA ALA A 517 -6.37 -35.00 -19.61
C ALA A 517 -7.03 -33.61 -19.79
N VAL A 518 -6.24 -32.59 -20.12
CA VAL A 518 -6.73 -31.21 -20.35
C VAL A 518 -7.69 -31.18 -21.54
N LYS A 519 -7.36 -31.84 -22.66
CA LYS A 519 -8.24 -31.90 -23.85
C LYS A 519 -9.59 -32.52 -23.52
N LYS A 520 -9.61 -33.68 -22.87
CA LYS A 520 -10.84 -34.36 -22.46
C LYS A 520 -11.70 -33.54 -21.51
N LEU A 521 -11.07 -32.93 -20.50
CA LEU A 521 -11.76 -32.03 -19.59
C LEU A 521 -12.40 -30.87 -20.34
N ARG A 522 -11.64 -30.24 -21.25
CA ARG A 522 -12.09 -29.10 -22.02
C ARG A 522 -13.27 -29.42 -22.93
N GLU A 523 -13.17 -30.51 -23.72
CA GLU A 523 -14.24 -30.96 -24.61
C GLU A 523 -15.54 -31.23 -23.83
N THR A 524 -15.45 -31.90 -22.67
CA THR A 524 -16.62 -32.21 -21.86
C THR A 524 -17.23 -30.94 -21.23
N ILE A 525 -16.41 -30.02 -20.74
CA ILE A 525 -16.90 -28.75 -20.16
C ILE A 525 -17.55 -27.87 -21.24
N ASP A 526 -16.96 -27.80 -22.42
CA ASP A 526 -17.55 -27.04 -23.54
C ASP A 526 -18.90 -27.64 -23.99
N ALA A 527 -19.05 -28.98 -23.96
CA ALA A 527 -20.32 -29.64 -24.23
C ALA A 527 -21.41 -29.32 -23.19
N ILE A 528 -21.09 -29.39 -21.87
CA ILE A 528 -22.01 -29.07 -20.78
C ILE A 528 -22.52 -27.62 -20.88
N ARG A 529 -21.69 -26.66 -21.31
CA ARG A 529 -22.06 -25.24 -21.40
C ARG A 529 -22.87 -24.89 -22.66
N SER A 530 -22.96 -25.78 -23.60
CA SER A 530 -23.72 -25.59 -24.85
C SER A 530 -25.21 -25.95 -24.71
N HIS A 531 -25.58 -26.49 -23.57
CA HIS A 531 -26.93 -26.79 -23.14
C HIS A 531 -27.41 -25.83 -22.06
#